data_c8b4347179028a64e6c8706e5559065a
#
_entry.id   c8b4347179028a64e6c8706e5559065a
#
_cell.length_a   1.000
_cell.length_b   1.000
_cell.length_c   1.000
_cell.angle_alpha   90.00
_cell.angle_beta   90.00
_cell.angle_gamma   90.00
#
_symmetry.space_group_name_H-M   'P 1'
#
loop_
_entity.id
_entity.type
_entity.pdbx_description
1 polymer ?
#
loop_
_entity_poly.entity_id
_entity_poly.type
_entity_poly.pdbx_seq_one_letter_code
_entity_poly.pdbx_strand_id
1 'polypeptide(L)'
;MSAPDRPVLSRAVFIVWGPPLKGRRSLVLGTDLGVEEVAYLSDTWRPGVASDPLKYPRLFWRTARLLARRRPRVVFVQSPPTLAVWTVALYAAIVGARFVIDAHSDAFQRPRWTRPRWLNRVVARRAVATLVTDQHWAERLGRDAAPVMVVPDIPQPIDSPDHGSDELGPGFHLMVVNTWSPDEPLAQIVAAAAELPEATFHVTGRRDRRVDALGPLPANVRFTDFLADEDYRRLMSSVQGIVCLTTRDHTMQRGACEALSAARPIVTSRWPLLQRYFSEGTVHVDNTSDEIRDGIRRLMIHYGEHAAAISALRDQRRDEWYARRAALIKLVSLPAADAAVPRAEA
;
A
#
# COMPACT_ATOMS: atom_id res chain seq x y z
N MET A 1 23.51 -10.28 4.10
CA MET A 1 24.01 -9.18 3.22
C MET A 1 23.69 -7.86 3.91
N SER A 2 24.72 -7.04 4.19
CA SER A 2 24.53 -5.69 4.72
C SER A 2 23.66 -4.88 3.77
N ALA A 3 22.70 -4.12 4.30
CA ALA A 3 21.87 -3.25 3.49
C ALA A 3 22.80 -2.34 2.65
N PRO A 4 22.62 -2.24 1.31
CA PRO A 4 23.47 -1.36 0.50
C PRO A 4 23.34 0.05 1.06
N ASP A 5 24.46 0.78 1.11
CA ASP A 5 24.54 2.16 1.55
C ASP A 5 23.32 2.94 1.04
N ARG A 6 22.46 3.36 1.93
CA ARG A 6 21.21 4.05 1.57
C ARG A 6 21.58 5.41 1.01
N PRO A 7 21.40 5.68 -0.28
CA PRO A 7 21.63 7.01 -0.80
C PRO A 7 20.69 7.98 -0.08
N VAL A 8 21.25 8.89 0.63
CA VAL A 8 20.51 9.92 1.36
C VAL A 8 20.18 11.05 0.38
N LEU A 9 18.90 11.24 0.14
CA LEU A 9 18.43 12.44 -0.57
C LEU A 9 18.52 13.63 0.40
N SER A 10 19.68 14.28 0.40
CA SER A 10 19.91 15.47 1.21
C SER A 10 18.90 16.57 0.87
N ARG A 11 18.34 17.24 1.89
CA ARG A 11 17.33 18.29 1.76
C ARG A 11 16.05 17.82 1.04
N ALA A 12 15.63 16.59 1.31
CA ALA A 12 14.37 16.03 0.84
C ALA A 12 13.41 15.80 2.00
N VAL A 13 12.13 16.11 1.81
CA VAL A 13 11.05 15.94 2.80
C VAL A 13 9.87 15.25 2.13
N PHE A 14 9.18 14.37 2.86
CA PHE A 14 7.95 13.74 2.41
C PHE A 14 6.75 14.29 3.20
N ILE A 15 5.80 14.91 2.52
CA ILE A 15 4.60 15.54 3.10
C ILE A 15 3.42 14.57 3.05
N VAL A 16 2.82 14.32 4.21
CA VAL A 16 1.64 13.46 4.37
C VAL A 16 0.58 14.21 5.18
N TRP A 17 -0.60 14.44 4.59
CA TRP A 17 -1.75 14.99 5.30
C TRP A 17 -2.61 13.88 5.91
N GLY A 18 -2.04 13.13 6.82
CA GLY A 18 -2.65 12.03 7.55
C GLY A 18 -1.89 11.71 8.83
N PRO A 19 -2.43 10.83 9.69
CA PRO A 19 -1.77 10.42 10.91
C PRO A 19 -0.57 9.51 10.62
N PRO A 20 0.44 9.51 11.52
CA PRO A 20 1.53 8.57 11.45
C PRO A 20 1.02 7.14 11.73
N LEU A 21 1.14 6.26 10.78
CA LEU A 21 0.90 4.82 10.96
C LEU A 21 2.13 4.06 10.50
N LYS A 22 2.58 3.11 11.31
CA LYS A 22 3.70 2.21 10.98
C LYS A 22 3.37 1.41 9.71
N GLY A 23 4.38 1.15 8.88
CA GLY A 23 4.22 0.37 7.65
C GLY A 23 3.41 1.05 6.53
N ARG A 24 3.11 2.34 6.61
CA ARG A 24 2.50 3.07 5.49
C ARG A 24 3.49 3.22 4.34
N ARG A 25 2.96 3.12 3.13
CA ARG A 25 3.69 3.33 1.87
C ARG A 25 4.58 4.58 1.91
N SER A 26 4.06 5.72 2.36
CA SER A 26 4.84 6.97 2.41
C SER A 26 6.01 6.90 3.39
N LEU A 27 5.87 6.18 4.52
CA LEU A 27 6.97 5.98 5.46
C LEU A 27 8.03 5.06 4.85
N VAL A 28 7.61 3.93 4.29
CA VAL A 28 8.49 2.96 3.65
C VAL A 28 9.25 3.62 2.50
N LEU A 29 8.53 4.27 1.59
CA LEU A 29 9.10 4.95 0.44
C LEU A 29 10.07 6.07 0.87
N GLY A 30 9.69 6.89 1.85
CA GLY A 30 10.53 7.96 2.37
C GLY A 30 11.80 7.44 3.04
N THR A 31 11.69 6.38 3.86
CA THR A 31 12.83 5.74 4.52
C THR A 31 13.79 5.13 3.50
N ASP A 32 13.27 4.39 2.52
CA ASP A 32 14.10 3.75 1.50
C ASP A 32 14.77 4.77 0.57
N LEU A 33 14.12 5.88 0.27
CA LEU A 33 14.71 6.97 -0.50
C LEU A 33 15.69 7.82 0.32
N GLY A 34 15.77 7.62 1.64
CA GLY A 34 16.63 8.39 2.51
C GLY A 34 16.23 9.85 2.62
N VAL A 35 14.92 10.18 2.63
CA VAL A 35 14.47 11.53 2.91
C VAL A 35 14.74 11.90 4.36
N GLU A 36 15.05 13.19 4.63
CA GLU A 36 15.38 13.65 5.98
C GLU A 36 14.20 13.53 6.96
N GLU A 37 12.98 13.71 6.46
CA GLU A 37 11.78 13.67 7.29
C GLU A 37 10.55 13.23 6.49
N VAL A 38 9.77 12.31 7.06
CA VAL A 38 8.40 12.05 6.63
C VAL A 38 7.44 12.78 7.57
N ALA A 39 6.95 13.93 7.14
CA ALA A 39 6.16 14.85 7.94
C ALA A 39 4.67 14.51 7.89
N TYR A 40 4.14 13.96 8.97
CA TYR A 40 2.72 13.72 9.17
C TYR A 40 2.07 14.94 9.80
N LEU A 41 1.20 15.61 9.04
CA LEU A 41 0.65 16.92 9.44
C LEU A 41 -0.78 16.89 9.98
N SER A 42 -1.39 15.73 10.08
CA SER A 42 -2.74 15.54 10.62
C SER A 42 -2.78 14.34 11.56
N ASP A 43 -3.38 14.51 12.72
CA ASP A 43 -3.54 13.44 13.71
C ASP A 43 -4.76 12.54 13.43
N THR A 44 -5.61 12.95 12.48
CA THR A 44 -6.84 12.22 12.14
C THR A 44 -6.98 11.97 10.67
N TRP A 45 -7.25 10.72 10.32
CA TRP A 45 -7.61 10.32 8.94
C TRP A 45 -9.11 10.48 8.65
N ARG A 46 -9.90 11.00 9.59
CA ARG A 46 -11.36 11.09 9.43
C ARG A 46 -11.71 11.88 8.17
N PRO A 47 -12.35 11.26 7.17
CA PRO A 47 -12.73 11.92 5.92
C PRO A 47 -13.94 12.87 6.08
N GLY A 48 -14.46 13.01 7.28
CA GLY A 48 -15.59 13.85 7.62
C GLY A 48 -15.23 15.33 7.58
N VAL A 49 -15.27 15.92 6.41
CA VAL A 49 -15.07 17.36 6.18
C VAL A 49 -16.17 18.20 6.83
N ALA A 50 -17.31 17.61 7.13
CA ALA A 50 -18.46 18.34 7.70
C ALA A 50 -18.22 18.88 9.12
N SER A 51 -17.16 18.47 9.81
CA SER A 51 -16.94 18.80 11.21
C SER A 51 -15.83 19.83 11.49
N ASP A 52 -14.92 20.14 10.53
CA ASP A 52 -13.88 21.15 10.73
C ASP A 52 -13.52 21.87 9.41
N PRO A 53 -14.17 22.99 9.11
CA PRO A 53 -13.89 23.78 7.91
C PRO A 53 -12.48 24.38 7.90
N LEU A 54 -11.84 24.50 9.05
CA LEU A 54 -10.48 25.05 9.19
C LEU A 54 -9.39 23.97 9.02
N LYS A 55 -9.76 22.71 8.86
CA LYS A 55 -8.79 21.62 8.72
C LYS A 55 -7.80 21.86 7.58
N TYR A 56 -8.29 22.12 6.36
CA TYR A 56 -7.42 22.33 5.20
C TYR A 56 -6.62 23.62 5.25
N PRO A 57 -7.17 24.79 5.65
CA PRO A 57 -6.38 25.99 5.92
C PRO A 57 -5.26 25.77 6.95
N ARG A 58 -5.54 25.07 8.05
CA ARG A 58 -4.50 24.73 9.05
C ARG A 58 -3.41 23.85 8.47
N LEU A 59 -3.78 22.81 7.69
CA LEU A 59 -2.81 21.91 7.05
C LEU A 59 -1.97 22.65 6.01
N PHE A 60 -2.56 23.57 5.24
CA PHE A 60 -1.85 24.45 4.33
C PHE A 60 -0.77 25.26 5.07
N TRP A 61 -1.14 25.96 6.14
CA TRP A 61 -0.20 26.78 6.91
C TRP A 61 0.87 25.95 7.62
N ARG A 62 0.51 24.80 8.18
CA ARG A 62 1.49 23.85 8.77
C ARG A 62 2.51 23.40 7.73
N THR A 63 2.04 23.04 6.53
CA THR A 63 2.91 22.65 5.41
C THR A 63 3.81 23.81 4.97
N ALA A 64 3.23 24.98 4.71
CA ALA A 64 3.98 26.15 4.29
C ALA A 64 5.07 26.53 5.31
N ARG A 65 4.73 26.53 6.61
CA ARG A 65 5.68 26.82 7.70
C ARG A 65 6.81 25.78 7.78
N LEU A 66 6.49 24.49 7.63
CA LEU A 66 7.49 23.42 7.62
C LEU A 66 8.45 23.59 6.44
N LEU A 67 7.91 23.75 5.23
CA LEU A 67 8.71 23.93 4.02
C LEU A 67 9.57 25.21 4.06
N ALA A 68 9.04 26.31 4.57
CA ALA A 68 9.80 27.56 4.75
C ALA A 68 10.96 27.42 5.74
N ARG A 69 10.79 26.60 6.79
CA ARG A 69 11.84 26.33 7.79
C ARG A 69 12.90 25.37 7.29
N ARG A 70 12.48 24.24 6.70
CA ARG A 70 13.37 23.16 6.23
C ARG A 70 14.07 23.51 4.92
N ARG A 71 13.45 24.34 4.09
CA ARG A 71 13.95 24.74 2.75
C ARG A 71 14.42 23.54 1.92
N PRO A 72 13.56 22.49 1.76
CA PRO A 72 13.95 21.30 1.01
C PRO A 72 14.16 21.64 -0.46
N ARG A 73 15.10 20.93 -1.10
CA ARG A 73 15.28 20.97 -2.55
C ARG A 73 14.35 20.04 -3.30
N VAL A 74 13.96 18.95 -2.63
CA VAL A 74 13.04 17.93 -3.17
C VAL A 74 11.91 17.71 -2.16
N VAL A 75 10.68 17.73 -2.64
CA VAL A 75 9.51 17.46 -1.81
C VAL A 75 8.71 16.31 -2.41
N PHE A 76 8.60 15.21 -1.68
CA PHE A 76 7.62 14.17 -1.98
C PHE A 76 6.29 14.55 -1.32
N VAL A 77 5.18 14.29 -1.99
CA VAL A 77 3.87 14.59 -1.43
C VAL A 77 2.86 13.52 -1.76
N GLN A 78 2.19 13.00 -0.73
CA GLN A 78 1.11 12.04 -0.89
C GLN A 78 -0.15 12.69 -1.46
N SER A 79 -0.79 12.02 -2.40
CA SER A 79 -2.13 12.31 -2.91
C SER A 79 -3.03 11.06 -2.77
N PRO A 80 -4.28 11.14 -2.22
CA PRO A 80 -4.94 12.35 -1.75
C PRO A 80 -4.48 12.80 -0.35
N PRO A 81 -4.84 14.05 0.08
CA PRO A 81 -5.67 15.01 -0.62
C PRO A 81 -4.91 15.84 -1.65
N THR A 82 -5.56 16.18 -2.75
CA THR A 82 -4.97 16.97 -3.86
C THR A 82 -4.50 18.37 -3.42
N LEU A 83 -5.15 18.94 -2.39
CA LEU A 83 -4.75 20.21 -1.78
C LEU A 83 -3.32 20.19 -1.22
N ALA A 84 -2.85 19.05 -0.70
CA ALA A 84 -1.45 18.91 -0.28
C ALA A 84 -0.50 19.08 -1.46
N VAL A 85 -0.85 18.47 -2.60
CA VAL A 85 -0.07 18.58 -3.84
C VAL A 85 -0.01 20.02 -4.33
N TRP A 86 -1.14 20.74 -4.33
CA TRP A 86 -1.18 22.15 -4.74
C TRP A 86 -0.35 23.04 -3.80
N THR A 87 -0.38 22.77 -2.50
CA THR A 87 0.44 23.50 -1.51
C THR A 87 1.93 23.33 -1.79
N VAL A 88 2.36 22.09 -2.05
CA VAL A 88 3.75 21.78 -2.37
C VAL A 88 4.15 22.37 -3.72
N ALA A 89 3.28 22.29 -4.73
CA ALA A 89 3.53 22.88 -6.05
C ALA A 89 3.68 24.40 -5.99
N LEU A 90 2.88 25.08 -5.15
CA LEU A 90 3.01 26.52 -4.93
C LEU A 90 4.36 26.86 -4.29
N TYR A 91 4.75 26.12 -3.23
CA TYR A 91 6.08 26.30 -2.64
C TYR A 91 7.18 26.07 -3.67
N ALA A 92 7.12 24.99 -4.43
CA ALA A 92 8.10 24.65 -5.46
C ALA A 92 8.23 25.77 -6.52
N ALA A 93 7.09 26.36 -6.92
CA ALA A 93 7.08 27.47 -7.89
C ALA A 93 7.73 28.75 -7.35
N ILE A 94 7.62 29.02 -6.03
CA ILE A 94 8.19 30.24 -5.39
C ILE A 94 9.70 30.09 -5.18
N VAL A 95 10.18 28.89 -4.75
CA VAL A 95 11.58 28.73 -4.33
C VAL A 95 12.43 27.95 -5.30
N GLY A 96 11.87 27.49 -6.42
CA GLY A 96 12.59 26.65 -7.39
C GLY A 96 12.84 25.22 -6.89
N ALA A 97 12.09 24.74 -5.88
CA ALA A 97 12.21 23.36 -5.42
C ALA A 97 11.58 22.39 -6.42
N ARG A 98 11.99 21.13 -6.32
CA ARG A 98 11.45 20.03 -7.14
C ARG A 98 10.44 19.24 -6.32
N PHE A 99 9.44 18.65 -6.95
CA PHE A 99 8.49 17.80 -6.21
C PHE A 99 8.08 16.56 -6.99
N VAL A 100 7.74 15.52 -6.23
CA VAL A 100 7.27 14.22 -6.71
C VAL A 100 5.91 13.96 -6.07
N ILE A 101 4.95 13.52 -6.85
CA ILE A 101 3.60 13.18 -6.39
C ILE A 101 3.54 11.67 -6.16
N ASP A 102 3.23 11.22 -4.94
CA ASP A 102 2.89 9.82 -4.63
C ASP A 102 1.37 9.66 -4.66
N ALA A 103 0.84 9.22 -5.80
CA ALA A 103 -0.59 9.18 -6.08
C ALA A 103 -1.17 7.80 -5.78
N HIS A 104 -1.97 7.70 -4.72
CA HIS A 104 -2.70 6.49 -4.36
C HIS A 104 -4.00 6.36 -5.16
N SER A 105 -4.57 5.15 -5.25
CA SER A 105 -5.77 4.85 -6.04
C SER A 105 -6.96 5.79 -5.75
N ASP A 106 -7.17 6.17 -4.51
CA ASP A 106 -8.22 7.12 -4.09
C ASP A 106 -8.09 8.51 -4.75
N ALA A 107 -6.88 8.92 -5.16
CA ALA A 107 -6.68 10.18 -5.88
C ALA A 107 -7.37 10.20 -7.24
N PHE A 108 -7.59 9.03 -7.83
CA PHE A 108 -8.21 8.85 -9.15
C PHE A 108 -9.67 8.45 -9.08
N GLN A 109 -10.06 7.72 -8.02
CA GLN A 109 -11.40 7.14 -7.88
C GLN A 109 -12.41 8.11 -7.28
N ARG A 110 -11.99 9.04 -6.43
CA ARG A 110 -12.91 9.93 -5.71
C ARG A 110 -13.07 11.29 -6.41
N PRO A 111 -14.29 11.67 -6.86
CA PRO A 111 -14.54 12.92 -7.59
C PRO A 111 -14.00 14.17 -6.90
N ARG A 112 -14.05 14.23 -5.56
CA ARG A 112 -13.54 15.37 -4.79
C ARG A 112 -12.03 15.61 -4.94
N TRP A 113 -11.26 14.58 -5.30
CA TRP A 113 -9.82 14.70 -5.49
C TRP A 113 -9.40 14.84 -6.95
N THR A 114 -10.29 14.51 -7.88
CA THR A 114 -10.04 14.65 -9.31
C THR A 114 -10.41 16.03 -9.85
N ARG A 115 -11.09 16.87 -9.07
CA ARG A 115 -11.56 18.20 -9.50
C ARG A 115 -10.81 19.31 -8.76
N PRO A 116 -10.53 20.45 -9.42
CA PRO A 116 -10.69 20.69 -10.86
C PRO A 116 -9.59 20.01 -11.69
N ARG A 117 -9.98 19.30 -12.75
CA ARG A 117 -9.07 18.49 -13.57
C ARG A 117 -7.96 19.32 -14.22
N TRP A 118 -8.25 20.51 -14.69
CA TRP A 118 -7.29 21.37 -15.35
C TRP A 118 -6.11 21.74 -14.42
N LEU A 119 -6.41 22.08 -13.17
CA LEU A 119 -5.38 22.43 -12.19
C LEU A 119 -4.51 21.22 -11.81
N ASN A 120 -5.15 20.08 -11.58
CA ASN A 120 -4.43 18.83 -11.31
C ASN A 120 -3.47 18.48 -12.46
N ARG A 121 -3.91 18.65 -13.71
CA ARG A 121 -3.09 18.43 -14.91
C ARG A 121 -1.91 19.40 -14.97
N VAL A 122 -2.14 20.69 -14.74
CA VAL A 122 -1.07 21.71 -14.72
C VAL A 122 -0.04 21.41 -13.65
N VAL A 123 -0.49 21.02 -12.46
CA VAL A 123 0.39 20.69 -11.34
C VAL A 123 1.15 19.39 -11.61
N ALA A 124 0.47 18.35 -12.09
CA ALA A 124 1.10 17.08 -12.41
C ALA A 124 2.18 17.20 -13.49
N ARG A 125 2.00 18.08 -14.49
CA ARG A 125 3.03 18.35 -15.53
C ARG A 125 4.26 19.06 -15.02
N ARG A 126 4.17 19.74 -13.87
CA ARG A 126 5.31 20.43 -13.23
C ARG A 126 6.05 19.58 -12.22
N ALA A 127 5.48 18.44 -11.83
CA ALA A 127 6.17 17.48 -10.98
C ALA A 127 7.39 16.88 -11.71
N VAL A 128 8.39 16.45 -10.97
CA VAL A 128 9.51 15.67 -11.53
C VAL A 128 9.04 14.31 -11.98
N ALA A 129 8.16 13.70 -11.17
CA ALA A 129 7.50 12.44 -11.48
C ALA A 129 6.19 12.35 -10.72
N THR A 130 5.25 11.52 -11.23
CA THR A 130 4.09 11.04 -10.50
C THR A 130 4.24 9.54 -10.30
N LEU A 131 4.30 9.11 -9.04
CA LEU A 131 4.34 7.69 -8.66
C LEU A 131 2.91 7.18 -8.57
N VAL A 132 2.64 6.04 -9.15
CA VAL A 132 1.32 5.36 -9.10
C VAL A 132 1.51 3.91 -8.69
N THR A 133 0.47 3.30 -8.17
CA THR A 133 0.53 1.92 -7.66
C THR A 133 0.34 0.85 -8.73
N ASP A 134 -0.22 1.21 -9.90
CA ASP A 134 -0.58 0.29 -10.97
C ASP A 134 -0.44 0.92 -12.35
N GLN A 135 -0.21 0.08 -13.34
CA GLN A 135 -0.12 0.44 -14.75
C GLN A 135 -1.40 1.11 -15.29
N HIS A 136 -2.58 0.66 -14.82
CA HIS A 136 -3.86 1.29 -15.18
C HIS A 136 -3.88 2.79 -14.86
N TRP A 137 -3.37 3.17 -13.68
CA TRP A 137 -3.29 4.60 -13.31
C TRP A 137 -2.24 5.35 -14.11
N ALA A 138 -1.14 4.69 -14.49
CA ALA A 138 -0.13 5.29 -15.36
C ALA A 138 -0.73 5.59 -16.75
N GLU A 139 -1.45 4.66 -17.33
CA GLU A 139 -2.12 4.82 -18.63
C GLU A 139 -3.21 5.89 -18.57
N ARG A 140 -3.99 5.93 -17.48
CA ARG A 140 -5.04 6.93 -17.28
C ARG A 140 -4.50 8.36 -17.13
N LEU A 141 -3.34 8.53 -16.52
CA LEU A 141 -2.63 9.81 -16.47
C LEU A 141 -2.08 10.19 -17.85
N GLY A 142 -1.56 9.21 -18.56
CA GLY A 142 -1.05 9.38 -19.91
C GLY A 142 -0.13 10.59 -20.03
N ARG A 143 -0.38 11.41 -21.07
CA ARG A 143 0.39 12.66 -21.33
C ARG A 143 -0.02 13.83 -20.43
N ASP A 144 -0.94 13.63 -19.53
CA ASP A 144 -1.47 14.68 -18.63
C ASP A 144 -0.56 14.97 -17.43
N ALA A 145 0.47 14.16 -17.21
CA ALA A 145 1.44 14.30 -16.13
C ALA A 145 2.87 14.40 -16.64
N ALA A 146 3.79 14.78 -15.76
CA ALA A 146 5.23 14.52 -15.91
C ALA A 146 5.48 13.01 -15.98
N PRO A 147 6.73 12.53 -16.13
CA PRO A 147 7.03 11.11 -16.14
C PRO A 147 6.29 10.35 -15.07
N VAL A 148 5.54 9.32 -15.46
CA VAL A 148 4.78 8.48 -14.54
C VAL A 148 5.60 7.22 -14.27
N MET A 149 5.78 6.89 -13.00
CA MET A 149 6.46 5.67 -12.57
C MET A 149 5.50 4.77 -11.81
N VAL A 150 5.40 3.51 -12.24
CA VAL A 150 4.65 2.50 -11.49
C VAL A 150 5.53 2.01 -10.35
N VAL A 151 5.13 2.36 -9.15
CA VAL A 151 5.79 1.95 -7.90
C VAL A 151 4.71 1.28 -7.04
N PRO A 152 4.59 -0.04 -7.07
CA PRO A 152 3.72 -0.80 -6.16
C PRO A 152 4.16 -0.65 -4.70
N ASP A 153 3.43 -1.25 -3.78
CA ASP A 153 3.90 -1.34 -2.40
C ASP A 153 5.17 -2.19 -2.32
N ILE A 154 6.11 -1.74 -1.52
CA ILE A 154 7.47 -2.28 -1.45
C ILE A 154 7.51 -3.35 -0.37
N PRO A 155 7.93 -4.60 -0.69
CA PRO A 155 8.14 -5.62 0.32
C PRO A 155 9.18 -5.17 1.35
N GLN A 156 8.81 -5.17 2.62
CA GLN A 156 9.67 -4.76 3.72
C GLN A 156 10.29 -5.98 4.40
N PRO A 157 11.53 -5.89 4.90
CA PRO A 157 12.02 -6.90 5.81
C PRO A 157 11.08 -6.96 7.03
N ILE A 158 10.57 -8.12 7.33
CA ILE A 158 9.87 -8.37 8.59
C ILE A 158 10.93 -8.97 9.52
N ASP A 159 11.46 -8.13 10.41
CA ASP A 159 12.37 -8.55 11.48
C ASP A 159 11.58 -9.27 12.60
N SER A 160 10.70 -10.17 12.22
CA SER A 160 10.10 -11.09 13.19
C SER A 160 10.87 -12.40 13.06
N PRO A 161 11.45 -12.91 14.15
CA PRO A 161 11.92 -14.29 14.15
C PRO A 161 10.79 -15.18 13.67
N ASP A 162 11.12 -16.21 12.90
CA ASP A 162 10.15 -17.23 12.51
C ASP A 162 9.68 -17.93 13.80
N HIS A 163 8.59 -17.41 14.36
CA HIS A 163 8.01 -17.94 15.62
C HIS A 163 7.23 -19.21 15.33
N GLY A 164 7.62 -20.04 14.40
CA GLY A 164 7.04 -21.32 14.09
C GLY A 164 5.53 -21.46 14.32
N SER A 165 4.88 -22.29 13.57
CA SER A 165 3.45 -22.60 13.75
C SER A 165 3.12 -23.22 15.14
N ASP A 166 4.14 -23.53 15.93
CA ASP A 166 4.01 -24.23 17.23
C ASP A 166 3.20 -23.44 18.27
N GLU A 167 3.20 -22.10 18.19
CA GLU A 167 2.41 -21.25 19.10
C GLU A 167 0.88 -21.36 18.83
N LEU A 168 0.47 -21.73 17.62
CA LEU A 168 -0.94 -21.80 17.23
C LEU A 168 -1.55 -23.19 17.46
N GLY A 169 -0.70 -24.19 17.75
CA GLY A 169 -1.09 -25.59 17.86
C GLY A 169 -1.13 -26.33 16.52
N PRO A 170 -1.55 -27.61 16.53
CA PRO A 170 -1.59 -28.42 15.31
C PRO A 170 -2.71 -27.96 14.37
N GLY A 171 -2.46 -28.06 13.05
CA GLY A 171 -3.42 -27.74 12.01
C GLY A 171 -2.90 -26.77 10.98
N PHE A 172 -3.74 -26.46 9.99
CA PHE A 172 -3.45 -25.45 8.98
C PHE A 172 -4.11 -24.11 9.38
N HIS A 173 -3.28 -23.12 9.67
CA HIS A 173 -3.74 -21.84 10.17
C HIS A 173 -3.69 -20.79 9.05
N LEU A 174 -4.76 -20.03 8.91
CA LEU A 174 -4.93 -18.94 7.98
C LEU A 174 -5.23 -17.64 8.74
N MET A 175 -4.57 -16.56 8.37
CA MET A 175 -4.92 -15.22 8.84
C MET A 175 -5.78 -14.53 7.79
N VAL A 176 -6.98 -14.13 8.16
CA VAL A 176 -7.87 -13.33 7.32
C VAL A 176 -7.67 -11.87 7.67
N VAL A 177 -7.08 -11.11 6.74
CA VAL A 177 -6.90 -9.67 6.93
C VAL A 177 -8.22 -8.96 6.65
N ASN A 178 -8.82 -8.42 7.70
CA ASN A 178 -10.13 -7.79 7.65
C ASN A 178 -10.12 -6.46 8.38
N THR A 179 -10.68 -5.43 7.74
CA THR A 179 -10.82 -4.07 8.29
C THR A 179 -12.27 -3.60 8.35
N TRP A 180 -13.20 -4.50 8.03
CA TRP A 180 -14.62 -4.22 7.85
C TRP A 180 -14.90 -3.23 6.71
N SER A 181 -14.03 -3.17 5.72
CA SER A 181 -14.32 -2.41 4.50
C SER A 181 -15.47 -3.06 3.72
N PRO A 182 -16.38 -2.29 3.14
CA PRO A 182 -17.52 -2.85 2.38
C PRO A 182 -17.12 -3.71 1.17
N ASP A 183 -15.88 -3.64 0.76
CA ASP A 183 -15.34 -4.42 -0.35
C ASP A 183 -14.68 -5.73 0.09
N GLU A 184 -14.61 -6.01 1.39
CA GLU A 184 -14.08 -7.27 1.93
C GLU A 184 -15.21 -8.31 2.02
N PRO A 185 -15.14 -9.45 1.28
CA PRO A 185 -16.21 -10.46 1.22
C PRO A 185 -16.16 -11.41 2.43
N LEU A 186 -16.23 -10.87 3.65
CA LEU A 186 -16.05 -11.65 4.88
C LEU A 186 -17.12 -12.74 5.04
N ALA A 187 -18.36 -12.49 4.64
CA ALA A 187 -19.42 -13.47 4.71
C ALA A 187 -19.11 -14.72 3.87
N GLN A 188 -18.56 -14.53 2.67
CA GLN A 188 -18.15 -15.60 1.77
C GLN A 188 -16.95 -16.37 2.33
N ILE A 189 -16.02 -15.68 3.00
CA ILE A 189 -14.88 -16.32 3.67
C ILE A 189 -15.38 -17.18 4.84
N VAL A 190 -16.31 -16.70 5.65
CA VAL A 190 -16.88 -17.46 6.77
C VAL A 190 -17.67 -18.67 6.27
N ALA A 191 -18.44 -18.52 5.19
CA ALA A 191 -19.15 -19.64 4.58
C ALA A 191 -18.17 -20.71 4.03
N ALA A 192 -17.08 -20.30 3.38
CA ALA A 192 -16.04 -21.21 2.94
C ALA A 192 -15.35 -21.92 4.11
N ALA A 193 -15.11 -21.23 5.22
CA ALA A 193 -14.49 -21.80 6.42
C ALA A 193 -15.35 -22.91 7.07
N ALA A 194 -16.68 -22.81 6.98
CA ALA A 194 -17.57 -23.85 7.48
C ALA A 194 -17.37 -25.23 6.79
N GLU A 195 -16.88 -25.21 5.54
CA GLU A 195 -16.60 -26.39 4.75
C GLU A 195 -15.13 -26.85 4.79
N LEU A 196 -14.31 -26.23 5.66
CA LEU A 196 -12.88 -26.48 5.83
C LEU A 196 -12.54 -26.70 7.33
N PRO A 197 -13.12 -27.73 7.98
CA PRO A 197 -12.90 -27.96 9.40
C PRO A 197 -11.44 -28.26 9.77
N GLU A 198 -10.62 -28.66 8.79
CA GLU A 198 -9.20 -28.94 8.92
C GLU A 198 -8.31 -27.67 8.99
N ALA A 199 -8.88 -26.50 8.66
CA ALA A 199 -8.17 -25.22 8.71
C ALA A 199 -8.75 -24.30 9.80
N THR A 200 -7.91 -23.56 10.49
CA THR A 200 -8.31 -22.53 11.46
C THR A 200 -8.12 -21.13 10.87
N PHE A 201 -9.17 -20.32 10.95
CA PHE A 201 -9.21 -18.96 10.40
C PHE A 201 -9.09 -17.93 11.52
N HIS A 202 -8.01 -17.17 11.53
CA HIS A 202 -7.79 -16.05 12.46
C HIS A 202 -8.20 -14.75 11.77
N VAL A 203 -9.41 -14.26 12.06
CA VAL A 203 -9.97 -13.05 11.43
C VAL A 203 -9.56 -11.82 12.23
N THR A 204 -8.75 -10.94 11.61
CA THR A 204 -8.28 -9.71 12.25
C THR A 204 -9.29 -8.56 12.13
N GLY A 205 -9.03 -7.48 12.85
CA GLY A 205 -9.87 -6.29 12.87
C GLY A 205 -10.81 -6.26 14.07
N ARG A 206 -11.15 -5.05 14.52
CA ARG A 206 -11.97 -4.84 15.69
C ARG A 206 -13.34 -5.50 15.50
N ARG A 207 -13.66 -6.47 16.33
CA ARG A 207 -14.99 -7.08 16.34
C ARG A 207 -16.07 -6.03 16.66
N ASP A 208 -17.09 -5.99 15.84
CA ASP A 208 -18.26 -5.13 16.06
C ASP A 208 -19.57 -5.88 15.73
N ARG A 209 -20.72 -5.21 15.90
CA ARG A 209 -22.05 -5.76 15.64
C ARG A 209 -22.25 -6.37 14.24
N ARG A 210 -21.37 -6.11 13.28
CA ARG A 210 -21.46 -6.73 11.94
C ARG A 210 -21.13 -8.21 11.97
N VAL A 211 -20.44 -8.69 12.99
CA VAL A 211 -20.25 -10.14 13.24
C VAL A 211 -21.59 -10.85 13.40
N ASP A 212 -22.55 -10.21 14.05
CA ASP A 212 -23.87 -10.80 14.29
C ASP A 212 -24.64 -11.02 12.97
N ALA A 213 -24.37 -10.22 11.96
CA ALA A 213 -24.94 -10.37 10.62
C ALA A 213 -24.36 -11.55 9.83
N LEU A 214 -23.25 -12.17 10.27
CA LEU A 214 -22.65 -13.34 9.63
C LEU A 214 -23.39 -14.64 10.00
N GLY A 215 -24.32 -14.61 10.96
CA GLY A 215 -25.01 -15.79 11.48
C GLY A 215 -24.12 -16.63 12.42
N PRO A 216 -24.46 -17.91 12.64
CA PRO A 216 -23.66 -18.81 13.47
C PRO A 216 -22.26 -18.97 12.91
N LEU A 217 -21.25 -18.68 13.73
CA LEU A 217 -19.86 -18.81 13.33
C LEU A 217 -19.39 -20.27 13.42
N PRO A 218 -18.67 -20.77 12.39
CA PRO A 218 -18.02 -22.07 12.45
C PRO A 218 -16.99 -22.11 13.60
N ALA A 219 -16.82 -23.26 14.23
CA ALA A 219 -15.91 -23.44 15.38
C ALA A 219 -14.43 -23.16 15.06
N ASN A 220 -14.07 -23.27 13.79
CA ASN A 220 -12.72 -23.01 13.27
C ASN A 220 -12.48 -21.53 12.87
N VAL A 221 -13.46 -20.63 13.07
CA VAL A 221 -13.32 -19.18 12.82
C VAL A 221 -13.13 -18.46 14.15
N ARG A 222 -11.99 -17.81 14.32
CA ARG A 222 -11.57 -17.10 15.53
C ARG A 222 -11.33 -15.63 15.21
N PHE A 223 -12.09 -14.73 15.80
CA PHE A 223 -11.85 -13.29 15.71
C PHE A 223 -10.76 -12.89 16.72
N THR A 224 -9.71 -12.24 16.24
CA THR A 224 -8.59 -11.81 17.09
C THR A 224 -8.81 -10.43 17.72
N ASP A 225 -9.87 -9.74 17.34
CA ASP A 225 -10.05 -8.32 17.60
C ASP A 225 -8.90 -7.46 17.01
N PHE A 226 -8.75 -6.23 17.52
CA PHE A 226 -7.68 -5.35 17.09
C PHE A 226 -6.38 -5.80 17.76
N LEU A 227 -5.44 -6.26 16.93
CA LEU A 227 -4.10 -6.62 17.36
C LEU A 227 -3.17 -5.38 17.34
N ALA A 228 -2.28 -5.29 18.31
CA ALA A 228 -1.15 -4.38 18.23
C ALA A 228 -0.23 -4.77 17.06
N ASP A 229 0.54 -3.80 16.53
CA ASP A 229 1.39 -4.02 15.34
C ASP A 229 2.36 -5.22 15.49
N GLU A 230 2.82 -5.49 16.70
CA GLU A 230 3.72 -6.60 17.01
C GLU A 230 2.98 -7.94 16.97
N ASP A 231 1.84 -8.04 17.64
CA ASP A 231 1.02 -9.25 17.66
C ASP A 231 0.44 -9.57 16.28
N TYR A 232 0.07 -8.53 15.52
CA TYR A 232 -0.35 -8.68 14.13
C TYR A 232 0.75 -9.29 13.25
N ARG A 233 1.99 -8.80 13.37
CA ARG A 233 3.15 -9.35 12.63
C ARG A 233 3.51 -10.75 13.12
N ARG A 234 3.44 -11.00 14.43
CA ARG A 234 3.66 -12.34 15.00
C ARG A 234 2.67 -13.34 14.42
N LEU A 235 1.36 -13.04 14.47
CA LEU A 235 0.34 -13.89 13.88
C LEU A 235 0.58 -14.13 12.38
N MET A 236 0.87 -13.06 11.62
CA MET A 236 1.17 -13.17 10.19
C MET A 236 2.36 -14.09 9.90
N SER A 237 3.40 -14.06 10.75
CA SER A 237 4.58 -14.90 10.61
C SER A 237 4.37 -16.35 11.08
N SER A 238 3.34 -16.61 11.90
CA SER A 238 3.08 -17.94 12.48
C SER A 238 2.08 -18.77 11.66
N VAL A 239 1.26 -18.17 10.79
CA VAL A 239 0.26 -18.88 9.97
C VAL A 239 0.87 -19.41 8.67
N GLN A 240 0.22 -20.42 8.08
CA GLN A 240 0.63 -21.01 6.80
C GLN A 240 0.19 -20.17 5.60
N GLY A 241 -0.88 -19.38 5.70
CA GLY A 241 -1.33 -18.55 4.59
C GLY A 241 -2.15 -17.35 5.02
N ILE A 242 -2.23 -16.38 4.13
CA ILE A 242 -2.97 -15.13 4.35
C ILE A 242 -4.11 -15.04 3.34
N VAL A 243 -5.32 -14.84 3.83
CA VAL A 243 -6.51 -14.56 3.01
C VAL A 243 -6.77 -13.05 3.04
N CYS A 244 -6.65 -12.42 1.87
CA CYS A 244 -6.84 -10.99 1.71
C CYS A 244 -7.60 -10.71 0.42
N LEU A 245 -8.92 -10.54 0.50
CA LEU A 245 -9.83 -10.46 -0.64
C LEU A 245 -10.46 -9.06 -0.76
N THR A 246 -10.77 -8.66 -1.98
CA THR A 246 -11.53 -7.43 -2.27
C THR A 246 -12.45 -7.61 -3.47
N THR A 247 -13.62 -7.00 -3.41
CA THR A 247 -14.54 -6.90 -4.57
C THR A 247 -14.22 -5.74 -5.51
N ARG A 248 -13.17 -4.93 -5.20
CA ARG A 248 -12.75 -3.77 -6.00
C ARG A 248 -11.59 -4.10 -6.91
N ASP A 249 -11.79 -3.86 -8.20
CA ASP A 249 -10.67 -3.85 -9.15
C ASP A 249 -9.74 -2.64 -8.94
N HIS A 250 -8.54 -2.71 -9.51
CA HIS A 250 -7.50 -1.66 -9.44
C HIS A 250 -7.14 -1.21 -8.00
N THR A 251 -7.34 -2.09 -7.02
CA THR A 251 -7.06 -1.83 -5.62
C THR A 251 -5.95 -2.76 -5.12
N MET A 252 -4.78 -2.19 -4.82
CA MET A 252 -3.70 -2.93 -4.17
C MET A 252 -4.09 -3.24 -2.73
N GLN A 253 -4.02 -4.51 -2.36
CA GLN A 253 -4.34 -5.01 -1.03
C GLN A 253 -3.13 -4.90 -0.11
N ARG A 254 -3.21 -4.03 0.90
CA ARG A 254 -2.11 -3.85 1.84
C ARG A 254 -1.79 -5.13 2.62
N GLY A 255 -2.79 -5.86 3.08
CA GLY A 255 -2.59 -7.13 3.78
C GLY A 255 -1.88 -8.18 2.92
N ALA A 256 -2.14 -8.22 1.61
CA ALA A 256 -1.43 -9.09 0.69
C ALA A 256 0.04 -8.62 0.47
N CYS A 257 0.31 -7.31 0.45
CA CYS A 257 1.68 -6.78 0.39
C CYS A 257 2.46 -7.09 1.68
N GLU A 258 1.80 -7.06 2.83
CA GLU A 258 2.37 -7.45 4.13
C GLU A 258 2.65 -8.97 4.15
N ALA A 259 1.73 -9.79 3.62
CA ALA A 259 1.93 -11.25 3.46
C ALA A 259 3.14 -11.57 2.55
N LEU A 260 3.26 -10.88 1.42
CA LEU A 260 4.44 -10.98 0.55
C LEU A 260 5.73 -10.62 1.30
N SER A 261 5.69 -9.56 2.10
CA SER A 261 6.83 -9.14 2.94
C SER A 261 7.22 -10.23 3.94
N ALA A 262 6.24 -10.92 4.52
CA ALA A 262 6.42 -12.04 5.44
C ALA A 262 6.75 -13.37 4.72
N ALA A 263 6.81 -13.38 3.39
CA ALA A 263 6.93 -14.59 2.57
C ALA A 263 5.86 -15.65 2.93
N ARG A 264 4.62 -15.23 3.19
CA ARG A 264 3.50 -16.14 3.46
C ARG A 264 2.63 -16.27 2.21
N PRO A 265 2.28 -17.51 1.80
CA PRO A 265 1.37 -17.77 0.70
C PRO A 265 0.07 -16.98 0.82
N ILE A 266 -0.47 -16.52 -0.30
CA ILE A 266 -1.60 -15.61 -0.35
C ILE A 266 -2.79 -16.26 -1.05
N VAL A 267 -3.99 -16.08 -0.50
CA VAL A 267 -5.25 -16.26 -1.22
C VAL A 267 -5.83 -14.86 -1.43
N THR A 268 -5.95 -14.43 -2.68
CA THR A 268 -6.45 -13.09 -3.02
C THR A 268 -7.42 -13.13 -4.19
N SER A 269 -8.13 -12.03 -4.42
CA SER A 269 -9.13 -11.93 -5.49
C SER A 269 -8.50 -11.93 -6.88
N ARG A 270 -9.21 -12.51 -7.86
CA ARG A 270 -8.76 -12.66 -9.26
C ARG A 270 -8.89 -11.37 -10.06
N TRP A 271 -8.31 -10.28 -9.54
CA TRP A 271 -8.23 -9.03 -10.29
C TRP A 271 -6.94 -8.93 -11.09
N PRO A 272 -6.93 -8.35 -12.29
CA PRO A 272 -5.74 -8.27 -13.14
C PRO A 272 -4.53 -7.62 -12.46
N LEU A 273 -4.74 -6.60 -11.63
CA LEU A 273 -3.68 -5.98 -10.84
C LEU A 273 -3.04 -6.99 -9.87
N LEU A 274 -3.88 -7.72 -9.11
CA LEU A 274 -3.42 -8.65 -8.09
C LEU A 274 -2.72 -9.88 -8.72
N GLN A 275 -3.25 -10.37 -9.85
CA GLN A 275 -2.61 -11.46 -10.59
C GLN A 275 -1.23 -11.08 -11.12
N ARG A 276 -1.06 -9.86 -11.63
CA ARG A 276 0.25 -9.38 -12.12
C ARG A 276 1.25 -9.16 -11.00
N TYR A 277 0.79 -8.63 -9.86
CA TYR A 277 1.70 -8.29 -8.77
C TYR A 277 2.05 -9.49 -7.90
N PHE A 278 1.06 -10.29 -7.54
CA PHE A 278 1.21 -11.53 -6.76
C PHE A 278 1.17 -12.75 -7.68
N SER A 279 2.10 -12.81 -8.65
CA SER A 279 2.09 -13.80 -9.74
C SER A 279 2.45 -15.20 -9.29
N GLU A 280 3.19 -15.34 -8.19
CA GLU A 280 3.71 -16.63 -7.70
C GLU A 280 3.40 -16.79 -6.21
N GLY A 281 3.30 -18.04 -5.74
CA GLY A 281 2.99 -18.34 -4.35
C GLY A 281 1.61 -17.85 -3.88
N THR A 282 0.72 -17.56 -4.82
CA THR A 282 -0.59 -16.96 -4.59
C THR A 282 -1.68 -17.77 -5.30
N VAL A 283 -2.78 -17.97 -4.61
CA VAL A 283 -4.00 -18.53 -5.18
C VAL A 283 -5.00 -17.42 -5.45
N HIS A 284 -5.36 -17.23 -6.72
CA HIS A 284 -6.34 -16.21 -7.12
C HIS A 284 -7.72 -16.84 -7.24
N VAL A 285 -8.70 -16.27 -6.55
CA VAL A 285 -10.07 -16.79 -6.47
C VAL A 285 -11.10 -15.70 -6.85
N ASP A 286 -12.24 -16.13 -7.35
CA ASP A 286 -13.42 -15.28 -7.37
C ASP A 286 -13.99 -15.17 -5.95
N ASN A 287 -14.69 -14.06 -5.66
CA ASN A 287 -15.15 -13.79 -4.29
C ASN A 287 -16.44 -14.56 -3.94
N THR A 288 -16.56 -15.82 -4.36
CA THR A 288 -17.64 -16.74 -3.96
C THR A 288 -17.13 -17.72 -2.90
N SER A 289 -18.01 -18.23 -2.04
CA SER A 289 -17.64 -19.20 -1.00
C SER A 289 -16.98 -20.44 -1.59
N ASP A 290 -17.49 -20.95 -2.71
CA ASP A 290 -16.97 -22.16 -3.36
C ASP A 290 -15.55 -21.95 -3.90
N GLU A 291 -15.31 -20.86 -4.63
CA GLU A 291 -13.99 -20.53 -5.16
C GLU A 291 -12.96 -20.27 -4.05
N ILE A 292 -13.39 -19.61 -2.96
CA ILE A 292 -12.56 -19.36 -1.78
C ILE A 292 -12.19 -20.72 -1.12
N ARG A 293 -13.18 -21.59 -0.87
CA ARG A 293 -12.96 -22.94 -0.33
C ARG A 293 -11.97 -23.73 -1.18
N ASP A 294 -12.23 -23.82 -2.47
CA ASP A 294 -11.42 -24.61 -3.38
C ASP A 294 -10.02 -24.02 -3.56
N GLY A 295 -9.91 -22.68 -3.53
CA GLY A 295 -8.64 -21.99 -3.52
C GLY A 295 -7.80 -22.28 -2.27
N ILE A 296 -8.42 -22.30 -1.10
CA ILE A 296 -7.75 -22.67 0.16
C ILE A 296 -7.32 -24.15 0.14
N ARG A 297 -8.15 -25.04 -0.34
CA ARG A 297 -7.77 -26.45 -0.50
C ARG A 297 -6.56 -26.62 -1.42
N ARG A 298 -6.50 -25.90 -2.55
CA ARG A 298 -5.32 -25.89 -3.43
C ARG A 298 -4.08 -25.41 -2.70
N LEU A 299 -4.20 -24.31 -1.92
CA LEU A 299 -3.09 -23.82 -1.10
C LEU A 299 -2.62 -24.88 -0.11
N MET A 300 -3.52 -25.56 0.60
CA MET A 300 -3.18 -26.59 1.57
C MET A 300 -2.44 -27.77 0.94
N ILE A 301 -2.96 -28.28 -0.18
CA ILE A 301 -2.39 -29.42 -0.90
C ILE A 301 -0.97 -29.10 -1.42
N HIS A 302 -0.77 -27.90 -1.95
CA HIS A 302 0.49 -27.46 -2.57
C HIS A 302 1.26 -26.46 -1.72
N TYR A 303 1.09 -26.52 -0.40
CA TYR A 303 1.66 -25.50 0.51
C TYR A 303 3.16 -25.29 0.32
N GLY A 304 3.95 -26.36 0.23
CA GLY A 304 5.40 -26.25 0.07
C GLY A 304 5.83 -25.53 -1.20
N GLU A 305 5.13 -25.77 -2.32
CA GLU A 305 5.37 -25.08 -3.60
C GLU A 305 5.02 -23.57 -3.48
N HIS A 306 3.86 -23.26 -2.90
CA HIS A 306 3.45 -21.87 -2.68
C HIS A 306 4.38 -21.12 -1.75
N ALA A 307 4.85 -21.76 -0.68
CA ALA A 307 5.79 -21.16 0.28
C ALA A 307 7.15 -20.83 -0.36
N ALA A 308 7.68 -21.72 -1.18
CA ALA A 308 8.91 -21.46 -1.93
C ALA A 308 8.72 -20.36 -2.97
N ALA A 309 7.61 -20.41 -3.73
CA ALA A 309 7.33 -19.45 -4.79
C ALA A 309 7.10 -18.02 -4.26
N ILE A 310 6.38 -17.85 -3.14
CA ILE A 310 6.15 -16.52 -2.57
C ILE A 310 7.45 -15.89 -2.03
N SER A 311 8.36 -16.71 -1.50
CA SER A 311 9.66 -16.23 -1.06
C SER A 311 10.50 -15.71 -2.24
N ALA A 312 10.53 -16.45 -3.34
CA ALA A 312 11.20 -16.03 -4.58
C ALA A 312 10.57 -14.76 -5.16
N LEU A 313 9.23 -14.68 -5.18
CA LEU A 313 8.51 -13.50 -5.63
C LEU A 313 8.84 -12.26 -4.78
N ARG A 314 8.89 -12.41 -3.45
CA ARG A 314 9.27 -11.31 -2.55
C ARG A 314 10.63 -10.73 -2.93
N ASP A 315 11.61 -11.60 -3.14
CA ASP A 315 12.97 -11.18 -3.46
C ASP A 315 13.02 -10.50 -4.85
N GLN A 316 12.32 -11.05 -5.84
CA GLN A 316 12.14 -10.41 -7.15
C GLN A 316 11.53 -9.01 -7.05
N ARG A 317 10.44 -8.83 -6.28
CA ARG A 317 9.79 -7.51 -6.12
C ARG A 317 10.70 -6.51 -5.40
N ARG A 318 11.56 -6.96 -4.51
CA ARG A 318 12.58 -6.12 -3.87
C ARG A 318 13.65 -5.66 -4.87
N ASP A 319 14.14 -6.55 -5.71
CA ASP A 319 15.11 -6.21 -6.76
C ASP A 319 14.51 -5.23 -7.79
N GLU A 320 13.28 -5.45 -8.21
CA GLU A 320 12.53 -4.50 -9.05
C GLU A 320 12.40 -3.12 -8.39
N TRP A 321 12.16 -3.10 -7.08
CA TRP A 321 12.11 -1.85 -6.33
C TRP A 321 13.49 -1.15 -6.32
N TYR A 322 14.57 -1.86 -6.06
CA TYR A 322 15.91 -1.25 -6.05
C TYR A 322 16.26 -0.62 -7.40
N ALA A 323 15.90 -1.26 -8.51
CA ALA A 323 16.09 -0.68 -9.84
C ALA A 323 15.25 0.60 -10.04
N ARG A 324 13.96 0.58 -9.66
CA ARG A 324 13.07 1.76 -9.74
C ARG A 324 13.53 2.88 -8.80
N ARG A 325 14.00 2.54 -7.61
CA ARG A 325 14.58 3.48 -6.65
C ARG A 325 15.77 4.22 -7.22
N ALA A 326 16.72 3.49 -7.82
CA ALA A 326 17.88 4.10 -8.46
C ALA A 326 17.49 5.06 -9.58
N ALA A 327 16.53 4.68 -10.43
CA ALA A 327 15.99 5.53 -11.48
C ALA A 327 15.30 6.79 -10.91
N LEU A 328 14.50 6.66 -9.85
CA LEU A 328 13.83 7.78 -9.20
C LEU A 328 14.84 8.75 -8.56
N ILE A 329 15.84 8.24 -7.85
CA ILE A 329 16.91 9.06 -7.26
C ILE A 329 17.67 9.82 -8.34
N LYS A 330 18.04 9.15 -9.42
CA LYS A 330 18.67 9.81 -10.58
C LYS A 330 17.79 10.95 -11.11
N LEU A 331 16.50 10.67 -11.32
CA LEU A 331 15.54 11.63 -11.86
C LEU A 331 15.39 12.87 -10.95
N VAL A 332 15.31 12.69 -9.63
CA VAL A 332 15.20 13.82 -8.68
C VAL A 332 16.50 14.54 -8.42
N SER A 333 17.65 13.99 -8.79
CA SER A 333 18.98 14.58 -8.60
C SER A 333 19.47 15.37 -9.82
N LEU A 334 18.88 15.16 -11.00
CA LEU A 334 19.28 15.89 -12.23
C LEU A 334 18.98 17.38 -12.10
N PRO A 335 19.80 18.28 -12.66
CA PRO A 335 19.47 19.70 -12.75
C PRO A 335 18.15 19.93 -13.50
N ALA A 336 17.42 21.01 -13.15
CA ALA A 336 16.11 21.28 -13.75
C ALA A 336 16.15 21.45 -15.30
N ALA A 337 17.29 21.80 -15.86
CA ALA A 337 17.50 21.96 -17.31
C ALA A 337 17.57 20.62 -18.08
N ASP A 338 18.01 19.53 -17.42
CA ASP A 338 18.24 18.23 -18.07
C ASP A 338 17.09 17.24 -17.86
N ALA A 339 16.04 17.64 -17.17
CA ALA A 339 14.87 16.79 -16.87
C ALA A 339 13.87 16.67 -18.04
N ALA A 340 14.18 17.23 -19.20
CA ALA A 340 13.42 16.96 -20.43
C ALA A 340 13.77 15.54 -20.92
N VAL A 341 13.02 14.53 -20.44
CA VAL A 341 13.12 13.15 -20.93
C VAL A 341 12.89 13.16 -22.46
N PRO A 342 13.75 12.48 -23.26
CA PRO A 342 13.51 12.29 -24.67
C PRO A 342 12.11 11.67 -24.86
N ARG A 343 11.28 12.31 -25.67
CA ARG A 343 10.03 11.72 -26.13
C ARG A 343 10.40 10.44 -26.85
N ALA A 344 10.00 9.28 -26.31
CA ALA A 344 10.06 8.04 -27.09
C ALA A 344 9.27 8.30 -28.38
N GLU A 345 9.99 8.23 -29.49
CA GLU A 345 9.41 8.25 -30.82
C GLU A 345 8.46 7.05 -30.94
N ALA A 346 7.33 7.29 -31.62
CA ALA A 346 6.15 6.48 -31.77
C ALA A 346 6.38 5.06 -32.29
#